data_3e19f1c8720ea626ddc0abda47d697e3
#
_entry.id   3e19f1c8720ea626ddc0abda47d697e3
#
_cell.length_a   1.000
_cell.length_b   1.000
_cell.length_c   1.000
_cell.angle_alpha   90.00
_cell.angle_beta   90.00
_cell.angle_gamma   90.00
#
_symmetry.space_group_name_H-M   'P 1'
#
loop_
_entity.id
_entity.type
_entity.pdbx_description
1 polymer ?
#
loop_
_entity_poly.entity_id
_entity_poly.type
_entity_poly.pdbx_seq_one_letter_code
_entity_poly.pdbx_strand_id
1 'polypeptide(L)'
;MRVIFETLKNLLGPLNNLIMVMLTIFYTFAQFGMVCFGGDIKEDSPQIIHDSSINDNYYLMNFNDLMSSLVTLFALIVVNNWMVITAMCVDVKGGNTIYRYYFVLFYYFGVIIGLNIIIAFAIDMYAAVSRLEEQKNQNKDYLLMLAEKQHSDFTMEVRVTEEDEDDGRSVGSD
;
A
#
# COMPACT_ATOMS: atom_id res chain seq x y z
N MET A 1 -18.92 0.66 -9.63
CA MET A 1 -18.56 0.38 -8.23
C MET A 1 -18.10 -1.08 -8.03
N ARG A 2 -18.88 -2.08 -8.45
CA ARG A 2 -18.57 -3.52 -8.26
C ARG A 2 -17.25 -3.94 -8.93
N VAL A 3 -16.99 -3.47 -10.16
CA VAL A 3 -15.76 -3.77 -10.92
C VAL A 3 -14.51 -3.22 -10.22
N ILE A 4 -14.58 -2.01 -9.66
CA ILE A 4 -13.46 -1.39 -8.93
C ILE A 4 -13.15 -2.21 -7.67
N PHE A 5 -14.18 -2.72 -6.99
CA PHE A 5 -14.00 -3.52 -5.78
C PHE A 5 -13.42 -4.92 -6.07
N GLU A 6 -13.85 -5.55 -7.17
CA GLU A 6 -13.28 -6.84 -7.62
C GLU A 6 -11.82 -6.67 -8.08
N THR A 7 -11.51 -5.60 -8.77
CA THR A 7 -10.14 -5.28 -9.17
C THR A 7 -9.25 -5.02 -7.97
N LEU A 8 -9.73 -4.23 -7.01
CA LEU A 8 -9.02 -3.97 -5.76
C LEU A 8 -8.77 -5.28 -4.98
N LYS A 9 -9.75 -6.17 -4.94
CA LYS A 9 -9.62 -7.49 -4.32
C LYS A 9 -8.56 -8.37 -5.00
N ASN A 10 -8.49 -8.35 -6.32
CA ASN A 10 -7.48 -9.10 -7.08
C ASN A 10 -6.07 -8.53 -6.88
N LEU A 11 -5.95 -7.22 -6.63
CA LEU A 11 -4.69 -6.55 -6.32
C LEU A 11 -4.22 -6.79 -4.86
N LEU A 12 -5.12 -7.19 -3.96
CA LEU A 12 -4.78 -7.57 -2.59
C LEU A 12 -3.97 -8.88 -2.51
N GLY A 13 -4.04 -9.74 -3.53
CA GLY A 13 -3.27 -10.99 -3.57
C GLY A 13 -1.75 -10.78 -3.49
N PRO A 14 -1.14 -10.01 -4.41
CA PRO A 14 0.27 -9.62 -4.33
C PRO A 14 0.62 -8.84 -3.05
N LEU A 15 -0.29 -8.00 -2.56
CA LEU A 15 -0.12 -7.25 -1.32
C LEU A 15 0.06 -8.17 -0.10
N ASN A 16 -0.68 -9.28 -0.07
CA ASN A 16 -0.59 -10.22 1.04
C ASN A 16 0.82 -10.79 1.21
N ASN A 17 1.49 -11.16 0.11
CA ASN A 17 2.87 -11.66 0.16
C ASN A 17 3.82 -10.59 0.71
N LEU A 18 3.61 -9.35 0.33
CA LEU A 18 4.40 -8.22 0.79
C LEU A 18 4.23 -7.96 2.29
N ILE A 19 2.99 -7.95 2.76
CA ILE A 19 2.67 -7.82 4.19
C ILE A 19 3.31 -8.96 4.97
N MET A 20 3.28 -10.19 4.46
CA MET A 20 3.90 -11.34 5.12
C MET A 20 5.42 -11.20 5.25
N VAL A 21 6.11 -10.69 4.23
CA VAL A 21 7.56 -10.39 4.31
C VAL A 21 7.83 -9.31 5.35
N MET A 22 7.05 -8.23 5.37
CA MET A 22 7.18 -7.17 6.37
C MET A 22 6.94 -7.70 7.78
N LEU A 23 5.89 -8.47 7.99
CA LEU A 23 5.59 -9.08 9.29
C LEU A 23 6.71 -10.03 9.74
N THR A 24 7.33 -10.76 8.83
CA THR A 24 8.46 -11.64 9.14
C THR A 24 9.67 -10.84 9.62
N ILE A 25 10.00 -9.74 8.95
CA ILE A 25 11.07 -8.82 9.34
C ILE A 25 10.78 -8.25 10.75
N PHE A 26 9.57 -7.73 10.96
CA PHE A 26 9.16 -7.18 12.25
C PHE A 26 9.22 -8.22 13.36
N TYR A 27 8.69 -9.41 13.13
CA TYR A 27 8.71 -10.49 14.10
C TYR A 27 10.14 -10.88 14.47
N THR A 28 11.03 -11.03 13.49
CA THR A 28 12.43 -11.38 13.71
C THR A 28 13.14 -10.32 14.56
N PHE A 29 12.97 -9.04 14.21
CA PHE A 29 13.57 -7.96 14.99
C PHE A 29 12.91 -7.79 16.36
N ALA A 30 11.61 -8.03 16.51
CA ALA A 30 10.94 -8.02 17.80
C ALA A 30 11.50 -9.09 18.73
N GLN A 31 11.69 -10.32 18.24
CA GLN A 31 12.30 -11.40 19.01
C GLN A 31 13.74 -11.07 19.42
N PHE A 32 14.52 -10.55 18.49
CA PHE A 32 15.89 -10.13 18.78
C PHE A 32 15.94 -8.96 19.76
N GLY A 33 15.03 -7.99 19.62
CA GLY A 33 14.87 -6.88 20.57
C GLY A 33 14.51 -7.34 21.98
N MET A 34 13.60 -8.31 22.11
CA MET A 34 13.26 -8.90 23.42
C MET A 34 14.45 -9.60 24.05
N VAL A 35 15.28 -10.30 23.29
CA VAL A 35 16.51 -10.94 23.81
C VAL A 35 17.53 -9.88 24.27
N CYS A 36 17.64 -8.77 23.54
CA CYS A 36 18.62 -7.72 23.87
C CYS A 36 18.16 -6.80 25.00
N PHE A 37 16.90 -6.41 25.05
CA PHE A 37 16.38 -5.33 25.89
C PHE A 37 15.20 -5.73 26.79
N GLY A 38 14.73 -6.99 26.68
CA GLY A 38 13.56 -7.44 27.42
C GLY A 38 13.74 -7.36 28.93
N GLY A 39 12.77 -6.74 29.60
CA GLY A 39 12.75 -6.59 31.05
C GLY A 39 13.57 -5.43 31.62
N ASP A 40 14.38 -4.75 30.82
CA ASP A 40 15.29 -3.69 31.31
C ASP A 40 14.59 -2.31 31.38
N ILE A 41 13.64 -2.06 30.53
CA ILE A 41 12.93 -0.78 30.45
C ILE A 41 11.63 -0.87 31.24
N LYS A 42 11.58 -0.16 32.37
CA LYS A 42 10.42 -0.06 33.26
C LYS A 42 10.25 1.39 33.68
N GLU A 43 9.04 1.73 34.12
CA GLU A 43 8.73 3.06 34.66
C GLU A 43 9.69 3.50 35.77
N ASP A 44 10.08 2.55 36.63
CA ASP A 44 10.99 2.77 37.80
C ASP A 44 12.47 2.69 37.42
N SER A 45 12.84 2.59 36.15
CA SER A 45 14.25 2.49 35.74
C SER A 45 14.96 3.83 36.02
N PRO A 46 16.08 3.82 36.77
CA PRO A 46 16.78 5.05 37.21
C PRO A 46 17.19 5.95 36.05
N GLN A 47 17.48 5.37 34.89
CA GLN A 47 17.88 6.06 33.68
C GLN A 47 16.73 6.89 33.10
N ILE A 48 15.48 6.46 33.27
CA ILE A 48 14.28 7.16 32.79
C ILE A 48 13.89 8.28 33.73
N ILE A 49 14.05 8.07 35.05
CA ILE A 49 13.71 9.05 36.09
C ILE A 49 14.66 10.24 36.08
N HIS A 50 15.94 10.05 35.73
CA HIS A 50 16.95 11.10 35.77
C HIS A 50 17.02 11.99 34.53
N ASP A 51 16.47 11.56 33.41
CA ASP A 51 16.49 12.34 32.17
C ASP A 51 15.15 13.09 31.99
N SER A 52 15.09 14.28 32.58
CA SER A 52 13.93 15.19 32.42
C SER A 52 13.69 15.67 30.99
N SER A 53 14.59 15.35 30.05
CA SER A 53 14.43 15.64 28.62
C SER A 53 13.65 14.54 27.91
N ILE A 54 13.53 13.35 28.51
CA ILE A 54 12.72 12.23 28.01
C ILE A 54 11.29 12.44 28.52
N ASN A 55 10.38 12.70 27.60
CA ASN A 55 8.95 12.83 27.90
C ASN A 55 8.50 11.60 28.71
N ASP A 56 7.78 11.78 29.82
CA ASP A 56 7.45 10.79 30.86
C ASP A 56 6.86 9.45 30.36
N ASN A 57 6.48 9.36 29.09
CA ASN A 57 5.81 8.19 28.52
C ASN A 57 6.70 7.33 27.60
N TYR A 58 7.98 7.65 27.40
CA TYR A 58 8.85 6.83 26.51
C TYR A 58 9.13 5.43 27.02
N TYR A 59 8.97 5.19 28.32
CA TYR A 59 9.08 3.82 28.87
C TYR A 59 8.06 2.83 28.28
N LEU A 60 6.97 3.34 27.67
CA LEU A 60 5.99 2.53 26.95
C LEU A 60 6.56 1.95 25.65
N MET A 61 7.59 2.58 25.08
CA MET A 61 8.32 2.09 23.92
C MET A 61 9.44 1.14 24.38
N ASN A 62 9.07 -0.10 24.63
CA ASN A 62 9.97 -1.09 25.21
C ASN A 62 9.95 -2.42 24.43
N PHE A 63 10.80 -3.35 24.82
CA PHE A 63 10.91 -4.69 24.26
C PHE A 63 10.60 -5.78 25.31
N ASN A 64 9.74 -5.48 26.28
CA ASN A 64 9.44 -6.41 27.36
C ASN A 64 8.56 -7.57 26.94
N ASP A 65 7.73 -7.36 25.95
CA ASP A 65 6.84 -8.35 25.33
C ASP A 65 6.75 -8.16 23.81
N LEU A 66 6.17 -9.14 23.14
CA LEU A 66 6.08 -9.13 21.67
C LEU A 66 5.26 -7.94 21.15
N MET A 67 4.15 -7.62 21.80
CA MET A 67 3.27 -6.55 21.33
C MET A 67 3.92 -5.18 21.53
N SER A 68 4.51 -4.92 22.67
CA SER A 68 5.28 -3.69 22.93
C SER A 68 6.46 -3.55 21.98
N SER A 69 7.15 -4.66 21.69
CA SER A 69 8.25 -4.70 20.71
C SER A 69 7.77 -4.33 19.31
N LEU A 70 6.64 -4.88 18.84
CA LEU A 70 6.08 -4.56 17.52
C LEU A 70 5.65 -3.09 17.44
N VAL A 71 5.04 -2.54 18.49
CA VAL A 71 4.66 -1.12 18.55
C VAL A 71 5.89 -0.23 18.53
N THR A 72 6.94 -0.58 19.28
CA THR A 72 8.21 0.15 19.28
C THR A 72 8.87 0.13 17.92
N LEU A 73 8.93 -1.02 17.25
CA LEU A 73 9.46 -1.13 15.89
C LEU A 73 8.63 -0.36 14.87
N PHE A 74 7.31 -0.36 15.02
CA PHE A 74 6.44 0.47 14.18
C PHE A 74 6.71 1.96 14.36
N ALA A 75 6.87 2.43 15.60
CA ALA A 75 7.25 3.81 15.87
C ALA A 75 8.62 4.18 15.26
N LEU A 76 9.57 3.25 15.27
CA LEU A 76 10.88 3.42 14.64
C LEU A 76 10.82 3.52 13.11
N ILE A 77 9.90 2.79 12.44
CA ILE A 77 9.69 2.92 10.98
C ILE A 77 9.14 4.30 10.59
N VAL A 78 8.25 4.84 11.38
CA VAL A 78 7.71 6.20 11.16
C VAL A 78 8.79 7.27 11.36
N VAL A 79 9.99 6.86 11.81
CA VAL A 79 11.18 7.73 12.01
C VAL A 79 10.89 8.85 13.03
N ASN A 80 9.93 8.64 13.92
CA ASN A 80 9.60 9.58 14.97
C ASN A 80 10.42 9.28 16.22
N ASN A 81 11.23 10.24 16.66
CA ASN A 81 12.01 10.20 17.90
C ASN A 81 12.88 8.95 18.08
N TRP A 82 13.32 8.32 16.97
CA TRP A 82 14.15 7.11 17.01
C TRP A 82 15.43 7.28 17.83
N MET A 83 15.99 8.49 17.89
CA MET A 83 17.18 8.80 18.68
C MET A 83 16.91 8.65 20.18
N VAL A 84 15.74 9.08 20.65
CA VAL A 84 15.35 8.97 22.07
C VAL A 84 15.17 7.52 22.46
N ILE A 85 14.46 6.73 21.65
CA ILE A 85 14.24 5.30 21.90
C ILE A 85 15.58 4.55 21.91
N THR A 86 16.46 4.85 20.95
CA THR A 86 17.80 4.24 20.88
C THR A 86 18.66 4.62 22.07
N ALA A 87 18.68 5.88 22.47
CA ALA A 87 19.43 6.35 23.62
C ALA A 87 18.97 5.65 24.90
N MET A 88 17.65 5.64 25.13
CA MET A 88 17.06 4.96 26.29
C MET A 88 17.45 3.48 26.38
N CYS A 89 17.34 2.73 25.26
CA CYS A 89 17.72 1.32 25.21
C CYS A 89 19.22 1.08 25.47
N VAL A 90 20.08 1.98 24.99
CA VAL A 90 21.53 1.90 25.20
C VAL A 90 21.90 2.24 26.64
N ASP A 91 21.28 3.27 27.21
CA ASP A 91 21.58 3.75 28.57
C ASP A 91 21.18 2.72 29.62
N VAL A 92 20.04 2.05 29.43
CA VAL A 92 19.61 0.94 30.29
C VAL A 92 20.64 -0.25 30.29
N LYS A 93 21.36 -0.41 29.17
CA LYS A 93 22.46 -1.40 29.04
C LYS A 93 23.83 -0.85 29.46
N GLY A 94 23.86 0.19 30.28
CA GLY A 94 25.10 0.78 30.81
C GLY A 94 25.89 1.61 29.78
N GLY A 95 25.21 2.15 28.78
CA GLY A 95 25.81 3.01 27.73
C GLY A 95 26.65 2.26 26.70
N ASN A 96 26.53 0.92 26.62
CA ASN A 96 27.31 0.14 25.66
C ASN A 96 26.85 0.39 24.23
N THR A 97 27.72 1.02 23.44
CA THR A 97 27.46 1.45 22.07
C THR A 97 27.13 0.29 21.10
N ILE A 98 27.49 -0.95 21.46
CA ILE A 98 27.23 -2.12 20.61
C ILE A 98 25.73 -2.32 20.36
N TYR A 99 24.88 -1.96 21.32
CA TYR A 99 23.43 -2.07 21.20
C TYR A 99 22.82 -1.11 20.16
N ARG A 100 23.56 -0.05 19.77
CA ARG A 100 23.14 0.84 18.66
C ARG A 100 23.09 0.14 17.32
N TYR A 101 23.94 -0.86 17.10
CA TYR A 101 23.94 -1.65 15.85
C TYR A 101 22.62 -2.36 15.60
N TYR A 102 21.89 -2.77 16.64
CA TYR A 102 20.55 -3.33 16.50
C TYR A 102 19.62 -2.37 15.78
N PHE A 103 19.60 -1.10 16.18
CA PHE A 103 18.74 -0.08 15.60
C PHE A 103 19.20 0.29 14.18
N VAL A 104 20.48 0.31 13.92
CA VAL A 104 21.04 0.55 12.57
C VAL A 104 20.63 -0.58 11.61
N LEU A 105 20.74 -1.83 12.05
CA LEU A 105 20.30 -2.99 11.25
C LEU A 105 18.80 -2.96 11.01
N PHE A 106 18.01 -2.66 12.04
CA PHE A 106 16.56 -2.51 11.89
C PHE A 106 16.21 -1.39 10.91
N TYR A 107 16.89 -0.24 11.00
CA TYR A 107 16.68 0.85 10.05
C TYR A 107 16.97 0.42 8.61
N TYR A 108 18.05 -0.29 8.39
CA TYR A 108 18.42 -0.78 7.07
C TYR A 108 17.39 -1.78 6.51
N PHE A 109 17.05 -2.81 7.27
CA PHE A 109 16.13 -3.86 6.82
C PHE A 109 14.66 -3.45 6.92
N GLY A 110 14.25 -2.85 8.01
CA GLY A 110 12.86 -2.48 8.26
C GLY A 110 12.44 -1.24 7.50
N VAL A 111 13.22 -0.16 7.58
CA VAL A 111 12.86 1.13 6.98
C VAL A 111 13.23 1.17 5.50
N ILE A 112 14.48 0.98 5.14
CA ILE A 112 14.94 1.15 3.75
C ILE A 112 14.30 0.08 2.86
N ILE A 113 14.43 -1.20 3.20
CA ILE A 113 13.87 -2.29 2.38
C ILE A 113 12.34 -2.24 2.44
N GLY A 114 11.75 -2.08 3.62
CA GLY A 114 10.31 -2.00 3.80
C GLY A 114 9.66 -0.87 3.03
N LEU A 115 10.20 0.35 3.07
CA LEU A 115 9.68 1.48 2.30
C LEU A 115 9.81 1.24 0.80
N ASN A 116 10.95 0.71 0.31
CA ASN A 116 11.12 0.41 -1.11
C ASN A 116 10.09 -0.61 -1.62
N ILE A 117 9.76 -1.59 -0.80
CA ILE A 117 8.72 -2.57 -1.09
C ILE A 117 7.34 -1.88 -1.18
N ILE A 118 7.00 -1.00 -0.24
CA ILE A 118 5.73 -0.24 -0.25
C ILE A 118 5.64 0.65 -1.49
N ILE A 119 6.73 1.33 -1.85
CA ILE A 119 6.78 2.18 -3.05
C ILE A 119 6.62 1.35 -4.32
N ALA A 120 7.32 0.22 -4.45
CA ALA A 120 7.18 -0.68 -5.59
C ALA A 120 5.73 -1.16 -5.74
N PHE A 121 5.09 -1.56 -4.63
CA PHE A 121 3.68 -1.92 -4.64
C PHE A 121 2.76 -0.78 -5.05
N ALA A 122 2.99 0.45 -4.57
CA ALA A 122 2.19 1.62 -4.94
C ALA A 122 2.28 1.89 -6.45
N ILE A 123 3.48 1.73 -7.05
CA ILE A 123 3.69 1.87 -8.49
C ILE A 123 2.93 0.78 -9.26
N ASP A 124 3.00 -0.48 -8.83
CA ASP A 124 2.30 -1.60 -9.45
C ASP A 124 0.78 -1.43 -9.40
N MET A 125 0.26 -0.95 -8.27
CA MET A 125 -1.16 -0.60 -8.11
C MET A 125 -1.58 0.49 -9.08
N TYR A 126 -0.81 1.57 -9.18
CA TYR A 126 -1.08 2.66 -10.10
C TYR A 126 -1.10 2.18 -11.56
N ALA A 127 -0.10 1.40 -11.95
CA ALA A 127 -0.03 0.84 -13.30
C ALA A 127 -1.21 -0.09 -13.62
N ALA A 128 -1.67 -0.89 -12.65
CA ALA A 128 -2.83 -1.76 -12.83
C ALA A 128 -4.14 -0.96 -13.01
N VAL A 129 -4.36 0.07 -12.21
CA VAL A 129 -5.53 0.96 -12.33
C VAL A 129 -5.53 1.70 -13.67
N SER A 130 -4.36 2.24 -14.08
CA SER A 130 -4.21 2.95 -15.36
C SER A 130 -4.55 2.06 -16.56
N ARG A 131 -4.07 0.80 -16.57
CA ARG A 131 -4.41 -0.18 -17.62
C ARG A 131 -5.90 -0.48 -17.70
N LEU A 132 -6.58 -0.55 -16.56
CA LEU A 132 -8.03 -0.77 -16.53
C LEU A 132 -8.83 0.41 -17.06
N GLU A 133 -8.41 1.64 -16.78
CA GLU A 133 -9.01 2.84 -17.34
C GLU A 133 -8.83 2.91 -18.86
N GLU A 134 -7.64 2.55 -19.34
CA GLU A 134 -7.34 2.49 -20.77
C GLU A 134 -8.20 1.44 -21.49
N GLN A 135 -8.31 0.22 -20.95
CA GLN A 135 -9.19 -0.81 -21.49
C GLN A 135 -10.67 -0.39 -21.50
N LYS A 136 -11.11 0.30 -20.45
CA LYS A 136 -12.48 0.80 -20.37
C LYS A 136 -12.74 1.87 -21.45
N ASN A 137 -11.80 2.76 -21.70
CA ASN A 137 -11.91 3.77 -22.73
C ASN A 137 -11.91 3.15 -24.13
N GLN A 138 -11.01 2.21 -24.41
CA GLN A 138 -11.00 1.47 -25.68
C GLN A 138 -12.31 0.72 -25.93
N ASN A 139 -12.88 0.08 -24.91
CA ASN A 139 -14.16 -0.62 -25.03
C ASN A 139 -15.34 0.35 -25.29
N LYS A 140 -15.29 1.54 -24.68
CA LYS A 140 -16.26 2.60 -24.91
C LYS A 140 -16.19 3.11 -26.34
N ASP A 141 -14.99 3.38 -26.85
CA ASP A 141 -14.78 3.86 -28.21
C ASP A 141 -15.23 2.80 -29.25
N TYR A 142 -14.94 1.53 -28.99
CA TYR A 142 -15.43 0.43 -29.82
C TYR A 142 -16.96 0.33 -29.85
N LEU A 143 -17.63 0.49 -28.71
CA LEU A 143 -19.10 0.51 -28.64
C LEU A 143 -19.71 1.71 -29.38
N LEU A 144 -19.06 2.87 -29.31
CA LEU A 144 -19.48 4.06 -30.07
C LEU A 144 -19.36 3.84 -31.58
N MET A 145 -18.26 3.28 -32.06
CA MET A 145 -18.09 2.91 -33.47
C MET A 145 -19.14 1.91 -33.97
N LEU A 146 -19.48 0.90 -33.15
CA LEU A 146 -20.55 -0.05 -33.49
C LEU A 146 -21.93 0.62 -33.59
N ALA A 147 -22.24 1.51 -32.65
CA ALA A 147 -23.50 2.25 -32.67
C ALA A 147 -23.61 3.17 -33.86
N GLU A 148 -22.52 3.84 -34.25
CA GLU A 148 -22.46 4.72 -35.43
C GLU A 148 -22.64 3.93 -36.74
N LYS A 149 -21.97 2.76 -36.83
CA LYS A 149 -22.11 1.85 -37.95
C LYS A 149 -23.57 1.35 -38.11
N GLN A 150 -24.17 0.92 -37.01
CA GLN A 150 -25.54 0.43 -36.97
C GLN A 150 -26.54 1.54 -37.39
N HIS A 151 -26.29 2.78 -36.95
CA HIS A 151 -27.09 3.94 -37.38
C HIS A 151 -26.92 4.24 -38.89
N SER A 152 -25.71 4.14 -39.42
CA SER A 152 -25.41 4.32 -40.84
C SER A 152 -26.09 3.25 -41.71
N ASP A 153 -25.99 1.97 -41.28
CA ASP A 153 -26.64 0.86 -42.01
C ASP A 153 -28.16 1.00 -41.99
N PHE A 154 -28.76 1.42 -40.88
CA PHE A 154 -30.19 1.67 -40.78
C PHE A 154 -30.65 2.85 -41.68
N THR A 155 -29.89 3.95 -41.74
CA THR A 155 -30.19 5.07 -42.61
C THR A 155 -30.04 4.74 -44.08
N MET A 156 -29.16 3.86 -44.47
CA MET A 156 -29.04 3.36 -45.84
C MET A 156 -30.23 2.46 -46.21
N GLU A 157 -30.66 1.57 -45.31
CA GLU A 157 -31.81 0.69 -45.53
C GLU A 157 -33.11 1.48 -45.68
N VAL A 158 -33.35 2.52 -44.87
CA VAL A 158 -34.50 3.42 -44.99
C VAL A 158 -34.49 4.16 -46.32
N ARG A 159 -33.33 4.65 -46.80
CA ARG A 159 -33.21 5.36 -48.05
C ARG A 159 -33.52 4.47 -49.25
N VAL A 160 -33.06 3.20 -49.24
CA VAL A 160 -33.34 2.23 -50.31
C VAL A 160 -34.83 1.93 -50.38
N THR A 161 -35.52 1.77 -49.24
CA THR A 161 -36.96 1.54 -49.20
C THR A 161 -37.76 2.74 -49.68
N GLU A 162 -37.31 3.99 -49.44
CA GLU A 162 -37.95 5.21 -49.97
C GLU A 162 -37.80 5.32 -51.49
N GLU A 163 -36.62 4.99 -52.05
CA GLU A 163 -36.38 4.99 -53.51
C GLU A 163 -37.23 3.95 -54.24
N ASP A 164 -37.39 2.73 -53.66
CA ASP A 164 -38.25 1.67 -54.23
C ASP A 164 -39.76 2.02 -54.22
N GLU A 165 -40.24 2.80 -53.25
CA GLU A 165 -41.62 3.28 -53.17
C GLU A 165 -41.90 4.39 -54.16
N ASP A 166 -40.93 5.26 -54.49
CA ASP A 166 -41.07 6.37 -55.42
C ASP A 166 -41.06 5.89 -56.88
N ASP A 167 -40.24 4.86 -57.19
CA ASP A 167 -40.19 4.23 -58.51
C ASP A 167 -41.47 3.43 -58.81
N GLY A 168 -42.10 2.81 -57.80
CA GLY A 168 -43.37 2.11 -57.90
C GLY A 168 -44.61 3.04 -58.19
N ARG A 169 -44.49 4.32 -57.81
CA ARG A 169 -45.53 5.30 -58.03
C ARG A 169 -45.54 5.91 -59.47
N SER A 170 -44.39 5.92 -60.14
CA SER A 170 -44.24 6.47 -61.47
C SER A 170 -44.78 5.56 -62.58
N VAL A 171 -45.02 4.28 -62.32
CA VAL A 171 -45.49 3.30 -63.36
C VAL A 171 -47.03 3.12 -63.41
N GLY A 172 -47.79 3.78 -62.53
CA GLY A 172 -49.24 3.62 -62.38
C GLY A 172 -50.12 4.75 -63.02
N SER A 173 -49.60 5.59 -63.92
CA SER A 173 -50.35 6.68 -64.58
C SER A 173 -50.16 6.65 -66.06
N ASP A 174 -50.75 5.62 -66.74
CA ASP A 174 -51.13 5.64 -68.18
C ASP A 174 -52.50 4.97 -68.36
#